data_25adaecf29c44f050c482307c4366abe
#
_entry.id   25adaecf29c44f050c482307c4366abe
#
_cell.length_a   1.000
_cell.length_b   1.000
_cell.length_c   1.000
_cell.angle_alpha   90.00
_cell.angle_beta   90.00
_cell.angle_gamma   90.00
#
_symmetry.space_group_name_H-M   'P 1'
#
loop_
_entity.id
_entity.type
_entity.pdbx_description
1 polymer ?
#
loop_
_entity_poly.entity_id
_entity_poly.type
_entity_poly.pdbx_seq_one_letter_code
_entity_poly.pdbx_strand_id
1 'polypeptide(L)'
;MGGSILGNRVLRKEDPKFLTTGGVYVDDLLDEPALLGALHVTYVRSTVAHGNITSIDTSDAASMPGIVAVFTGKDLGLEFVPSAYNPAATRTLLATDKVRFVGEPVVAIVSETREEGEDAI
;
A
#
# COMPACT_ATOMS: atom_id res chain seq x y z
N MET A 1 -32.45 -31.19 11.13
CA MET A 1 -31.30 -32.12 11.03
C MET A 1 -30.46 -31.67 9.86
N GLY A 2 -29.27 -31.12 10.11
CA GLY A 2 -28.32 -30.78 9.06
C GLY A 2 -27.80 -32.05 8.40
N GLY A 3 -28.06 -32.23 7.10
CA GLY A 3 -27.56 -33.36 6.34
C GLY A 3 -26.04 -33.35 6.31
N SER A 4 -25.41 -34.53 6.23
CA SER A 4 -23.96 -34.67 6.07
C SER A 4 -23.51 -33.98 4.77
N ILE A 5 -22.41 -33.23 4.84
CA ILE A 5 -21.74 -32.63 3.67
C ILE A 5 -21.07 -33.71 2.81
N LEU A 6 -20.74 -34.87 3.41
CA LEU A 6 -20.12 -35.98 2.70
C LEU A 6 -21.09 -36.58 1.68
N GLY A 7 -20.64 -36.69 0.44
CA GLY A 7 -21.40 -37.22 -0.68
C GLY A 7 -22.40 -36.23 -1.33
N ASN A 8 -22.57 -35.05 -0.80
CA ASN A 8 -23.40 -34.00 -1.41
C ASN A 8 -22.57 -33.01 -2.18
N ARG A 9 -23.06 -32.56 -3.35
CA ARG A 9 -22.47 -31.49 -4.11
C ARG A 9 -22.69 -30.17 -3.36
N VAL A 10 -21.64 -29.65 -2.76
CA VAL A 10 -21.67 -28.30 -2.16
C VAL A 10 -21.33 -27.29 -3.24
N LEU A 11 -22.29 -26.42 -3.56
CA LEU A 11 -22.08 -25.32 -4.50
C LEU A 11 -21.39 -24.17 -3.75
N ARG A 12 -20.41 -23.55 -4.39
CA ARG A 12 -19.77 -22.33 -3.90
C ARG A 12 -20.79 -21.18 -3.96
N LYS A 13 -20.94 -20.44 -2.86
CA LYS A 13 -21.92 -19.35 -2.76
C LYS A 13 -21.62 -18.18 -3.71
N GLU A 14 -20.34 -17.99 -4.03
CA GLU A 14 -19.88 -16.91 -4.89
C GLU A 14 -20.03 -17.21 -6.38
N ASP A 15 -20.16 -18.49 -6.77
CA ASP A 15 -20.23 -18.88 -8.19
C ASP A 15 -21.30 -18.13 -8.98
N PRO A 16 -22.54 -17.94 -8.47
CA PRO A 16 -23.55 -17.18 -9.20
C PRO A 16 -23.12 -15.74 -9.47
N LYS A 17 -22.45 -15.09 -8.51
CA LYS A 17 -21.94 -13.72 -8.68
C LYS A 17 -20.84 -13.69 -9.72
N PHE A 18 -19.86 -14.57 -9.62
CA PHE A 18 -18.73 -14.61 -10.57
C PHE A 18 -19.16 -14.96 -12.00
N LEU A 19 -20.22 -15.76 -12.16
CA LEU A 19 -20.73 -16.15 -13.48
C LEU A 19 -21.68 -15.11 -14.11
N THR A 20 -22.23 -14.20 -13.32
CA THR A 20 -23.21 -13.22 -13.80
C THR A 20 -22.68 -11.80 -13.85
N THR A 21 -22.11 -11.32 -12.74
CA THR A 21 -21.64 -9.93 -12.59
C THR A 21 -20.14 -9.80 -12.51
N GLY A 22 -19.40 -10.92 -12.47
CA GLY A 22 -17.97 -10.95 -12.28
C GLY A 22 -17.54 -10.68 -10.83
N GLY A 23 -16.23 -10.83 -10.60
CA GLY A 23 -15.59 -10.38 -9.36
C GLY A 23 -15.37 -8.88 -9.40
N VAL A 24 -15.31 -8.25 -8.23
CA VAL A 24 -14.89 -6.86 -8.08
C VAL A 24 -13.52 -6.88 -7.40
N TYR A 25 -12.53 -6.34 -8.07
CA TYR A 25 -11.17 -6.14 -7.53
C TYR A 25 -11.00 -4.68 -7.13
N VAL A 26 -9.95 -4.38 -6.39
CA VAL A 26 -9.68 -3.00 -5.94
C VAL A 26 -9.53 -2.05 -7.13
N ASP A 27 -8.87 -2.50 -8.20
CA ASP A 27 -8.69 -1.70 -9.42
C ASP A 27 -10.01 -1.45 -10.19
N ASP A 28 -11.06 -2.25 -9.95
CA ASP A 28 -12.38 -2.05 -10.54
C ASP A 28 -13.23 -1.01 -9.77
N LEU A 29 -12.72 -0.50 -8.63
CA LEU A 29 -13.43 0.44 -7.77
C LEU A 29 -13.24 1.91 -8.19
N LEU A 30 -12.53 2.18 -9.26
CA LEU A 30 -12.23 3.55 -9.72
C LEU A 30 -13.50 4.38 -10.01
N ASP A 31 -14.56 3.71 -10.45
CA ASP A 31 -15.86 4.35 -10.74
C ASP A 31 -16.81 4.37 -9.52
N GLU A 32 -16.36 3.89 -8.37
CA GLU A 32 -17.18 3.89 -7.15
C GLU A 32 -17.40 5.33 -6.66
N PRO A 33 -18.64 5.81 -6.51
CA PRO A 33 -18.94 7.19 -6.13
C PRO A 33 -18.25 7.64 -4.83
N ALA A 34 -18.00 6.73 -3.90
CA ALA A 34 -17.30 7.02 -2.65
C ALA A 34 -15.79 7.31 -2.83
N LEU A 35 -15.24 6.94 -3.99
CA LEU A 35 -13.82 7.11 -4.32
C LEU A 35 -13.57 8.21 -5.36
N LEU A 36 -14.63 8.90 -5.79
CA LEU A 36 -14.49 10.03 -6.72
C LEU A 36 -13.62 11.12 -6.09
N GLY A 37 -12.52 11.46 -6.78
CA GLY A 37 -11.52 12.44 -6.30
C GLY A 37 -10.57 11.88 -5.23
N ALA A 38 -10.54 10.57 -5.01
CA ALA A 38 -9.51 9.95 -4.19
C ALA A 38 -8.13 10.15 -4.83
N LEU A 39 -7.15 10.45 -3.99
CA LEU A 39 -5.75 10.56 -4.40
C LEU A 39 -5.08 9.18 -4.40
N HIS A 40 -4.04 9.05 -5.19
CA HIS A 40 -3.21 7.84 -5.25
C HIS A 40 -2.02 7.97 -4.30
N VAL A 41 -1.62 6.85 -3.71
CA VAL A 41 -0.42 6.79 -2.87
C VAL A 41 0.56 5.80 -3.47
N THR A 42 1.71 6.30 -3.87
CA THR A 42 2.83 5.50 -4.38
C THR A 42 3.97 5.51 -3.37
N TYR A 43 4.67 4.39 -3.22
CA TYR A 43 5.75 4.26 -2.25
C TYR A 43 7.10 4.10 -2.92
N VAL A 44 8.04 4.98 -2.61
CA VAL A 44 9.46 4.72 -2.86
C VAL A 44 9.92 3.64 -1.89
N ARG A 45 10.45 2.55 -2.42
CA ARG A 45 10.84 1.37 -1.65
C ARG A 45 12.34 1.11 -1.72
N SER A 46 12.88 0.58 -0.64
CA SER A 46 14.31 0.19 -0.59
C SER A 46 14.65 -0.87 -1.63
N THR A 47 15.74 -0.65 -2.35
CA THR A 47 16.35 -1.64 -3.25
C THR A 47 17.42 -2.47 -2.56
N VAL A 48 17.83 -2.10 -1.32
CA VAL A 48 18.85 -2.81 -0.56
C VAL A 48 18.25 -3.53 0.64
N ALA A 49 18.87 -4.64 1.03
CA ALA A 49 18.37 -5.49 2.10
C ALA A 49 18.54 -4.88 3.50
N HIS A 50 19.59 -4.09 3.70
CA HIS A 50 19.85 -3.38 4.95
C HIS A 50 20.84 -2.24 4.70
N GLY A 51 20.56 -1.06 5.26
CA GLY A 51 21.42 0.10 5.11
C GLY A 51 20.92 1.29 5.91
N ASN A 52 21.83 2.18 6.28
CA ASN A 52 21.45 3.43 6.92
C ASN A 52 20.96 4.44 5.88
N ILE A 53 19.92 5.17 6.22
CA ILE A 53 19.41 6.30 5.44
C ILE A 53 20.18 7.53 5.92
N THR A 54 21.07 8.04 5.07
CA THR A 54 21.86 9.25 5.37
C THR A 54 21.11 10.52 5.08
N SER A 55 20.36 10.54 3.97
CA SER A 55 19.50 11.66 3.56
C SER A 55 18.39 11.17 2.65
N ILE A 56 17.28 11.88 2.63
CA ILE A 56 16.21 11.76 1.66
C ILE A 56 15.99 13.17 1.12
N ASP A 57 16.12 13.35 -0.18
CA ASP A 57 15.76 14.58 -0.86
C ASP A 57 14.47 14.33 -1.65
N THR A 58 13.46 15.11 -1.34
CA THR A 58 12.12 15.00 -1.96
C THR A 58 11.77 16.23 -2.79
N SER A 59 12.71 17.17 -2.98
CA SER A 59 12.45 18.47 -3.60
C SER A 59 11.98 18.36 -5.05
N ASP A 60 12.61 17.47 -5.82
CA ASP A 60 12.26 17.28 -7.23
C ASP A 60 10.88 16.62 -7.34
N ALA A 61 10.63 15.54 -6.62
CA ALA A 61 9.34 14.86 -6.59
C ALA A 61 8.21 15.81 -6.16
N ALA A 62 8.43 16.59 -5.10
CA ALA A 62 7.42 17.54 -4.59
C ALA A 62 7.09 18.68 -5.58
N SER A 63 7.97 18.96 -6.54
CA SER A 63 7.77 20.00 -7.57
C SER A 63 7.11 19.50 -8.85
N MET A 64 6.90 18.19 -8.98
CA MET A 64 6.33 17.58 -10.19
C MET A 64 4.84 17.87 -10.32
N PRO A 65 4.34 18.04 -11.56
CA PRO A 65 2.90 18.20 -11.81
C PRO A 65 2.11 16.99 -11.25
N GLY A 66 0.92 17.25 -10.72
CA GLY A 66 0.03 16.24 -10.18
C GLY A 66 0.44 15.67 -8.82
N ILE A 67 1.60 16.06 -8.28
CA ILE A 67 2.01 15.66 -6.93
C ILE A 67 1.37 16.60 -5.91
N VAL A 68 0.57 16.02 -5.01
CA VAL A 68 -0.15 16.75 -3.96
C VAL A 68 0.68 16.87 -2.71
N ALA A 69 1.40 15.80 -2.34
CA ALA A 69 2.27 15.78 -1.16
C ALA A 69 3.31 14.66 -1.25
N VAL A 70 4.44 14.85 -0.59
CA VAL A 70 5.48 13.84 -0.41
C VAL A 70 5.82 13.77 1.07
N PHE A 71 5.76 12.57 1.65
CA PHE A 71 5.98 12.36 3.07
C PHE A 71 7.13 11.39 3.31
N THR A 72 8.03 11.77 4.20
CA THR A 72 9.01 10.86 4.82
C THR A 72 8.52 10.41 6.19
N GLY A 73 9.12 9.38 6.76
CA GLY A 73 8.80 8.95 8.12
C GLY A 73 9.07 10.03 9.18
N LYS A 74 10.00 10.95 8.90
CA LYS A 74 10.30 12.08 9.80
C LYS A 74 9.20 13.14 9.76
N ASP A 75 8.66 13.44 8.58
CA ASP A 75 7.60 14.44 8.41
C ASP A 75 6.32 14.02 9.15
N LEU A 76 6.03 12.74 9.14
CA LEU A 76 4.84 12.18 9.80
C LEU A 76 5.03 11.92 11.30
N GLY A 77 6.25 12.06 11.82
CA GLY A 77 6.53 11.80 13.23
C GLY A 77 6.15 10.38 13.66
N LEU A 78 6.34 9.40 12.77
CA LEU A 78 5.90 8.03 13.01
C LEU A 78 6.68 7.36 14.13
N GLU A 79 5.95 6.74 15.06
CA GLU A 79 6.53 5.95 16.13
C GLU A 79 6.80 4.51 15.69
N PHE A 80 7.74 3.87 16.39
CA PHE A 80 8.04 2.45 16.18
C PHE A 80 6.91 1.58 16.71
N VAL A 81 6.36 0.74 15.84
CA VAL A 81 5.33 -0.22 16.19
C VAL A 81 5.98 -1.58 16.41
N PRO A 82 5.78 -2.22 17.58
CA PRO A 82 6.32 -3.56 17.82
C PRO A 82 5.57 -4.58 16.95
N SER A 83 6.30 -5.60 16.51
CA SER A 83 5.70 -6.74 15.84
C SER A 83 4.87 -7.57 16.83
N ALA A 84 3.68 -8.03 16.43
CA ALA A 84 2.85 -8.92 17.23
C ALA A 84 3.54 -10.26 17.55
N TYR A 85 4.48 -10.69 16.69
CA TYR A 85 5.19 -11.96 16.86
C TYR A 85 6.53 -11.82 17.57
N ASN A 86 7.17 -10.66 17.46
CA ASN A 86 8.46 -10.39 18.10
C ASN A 86 8.56 -8.93 18.53
N PRO A 87 8.36 -8.60 19.81
CA PRO A 87 8.42 -7.24 20.31
C PRO A 87 9.77 -6.53 20.08
N ALA A 88 10.87 -7.28 19.90
CA ALA A 88 12.18 -6.72 19.58
C ALA A 88 12.32 -6.29 18.11
N ALA A 89 11.45 -6.77 17.23
CA ALA A 89 11.40 -6.40 15.82
C ALA A 89 10.45 -5.22 15.61
N THR A 90 10.87 -4.04 16.02
CA THR A 90 10.11 -2.80 15.85
C THR A 90 10.42 -2.14 14.51
N ARG A 91 9.43 -1.50 13.90
CA ARG A 91 9.57 -0.70 12.68
C ARG A 91 8.59 0.46 12.66
N THR A 92 8.88 1.46 11.87
CA THR A 92 7.91 2.50 11.46
C THR A 92 7.20 2.07 10.18
N LEU A 93 6.10 2.72 9.83
CA LEU A 93 5.40 2.50 8.54
C LEU A 93 6.27 2.94 7.35
N LEU A 94 7.01 4.04 7.51
CA LEU A 94 8.06 4.48 6.58
C LEU A 94 9.39 4.41 7.32
N ALA A 95 10.44 3.92 6.67
CA ALA A 95 11.78 3.85 7.24
C ALA A 95 12.33 5.25 7.53
N THR A 96 12.89 5.46 8.73
CA THR A 96 13.36 6.79 9.19
C THR A 96 14.88 6.88 9.30
N ASP A 97 15.51 5.87 9.84
CA ASP A 97 16.94 5.82 10.16
C ASP A 97 17.71 4.84 9.28
N LYS A 98 17.07 3.72 8.98
CA LYS A 98 17.63 2.64 8.16
C LYS A 98 16.53 1.80 7.53
N VAL A 99 16.88 1.16 6.43
CA VAL A 99 16.10 0.10 5.82
C VAL A 99 16.56 -1.26 6.34
N ARG A 100 15.63 -2.19 6.51
CA ARG A 100 15.82 -3.49 7.16
C ARG A 100 15.56 -4.67 6.22
N PHE A 101 14.90 -4.42 5.09
CA PHE A 101 14.62 -5.42 4.05
C PHE A 101 14.37 -4.76 2.69
N VAL A 102 14.57 -5.52 1.61
CA VAL A 102 14.22 -5.08 0.26
C VAL A 102 12.72 -4.85 0.16
N GLY A 103 12.32 -3.70 -0.39
CA GLY A 103 10.92 -3.32 -0.54
C GLY A 103 10.34 -2.58 0.68
N GLU A 104 11.14 -2.31 1.73
CA GLU A 104 10.68 -1.49 2.85
C GLU A 104 10.32 -0.08 2.36
N PRO A 105 9.10 0.43 2.67
CA PRO A 105 8.70 1.78 2.27
C PRO A 105 9.56 2.84 2.94
N VAL A 106 10.01 3.82 2.17
CA VAL A 106 10.87 4.93 2.63
C VAL A 106 10.16 6.26 2.51
N VAL A 107 9.49 6.50 1.37
CA VAL A 107 8.73 7.72 1.09
C VAL A 107 7.35 7.35 0.61
N ALA A 108 6.34 8.12 0.98
CA ALA A 108 4.99 8.06 0.45
C ALA A 108 4.74 9.29 -0.41
N ILE A 109 4.37 9.09 -1.66
CA ILE A 109 4.04 10.13 -2.63
C ILE A 109 2.52 10.09 -2.82
N VAL A 110 1.87 11.24 -2.66
CA VAL A 110 0.44 11.43 -2.89
C VAL A 110 0.27 12.20 -4.18
N SER A 111 -0.47 11.65 -5.14
CA SER A 111 -0.65 12.21 -6.48
C SER A 111 -2.12 12.22 -6.91
N GLU A 112 -2.44 13.02 -7.92
CA GLU A 112 -3.78 13.08 -8.51
C GLU A 112 -4.07 11.82 -9.33
N THR A 113 -3.08 11.30 -10.05
CA THR A 113 -3.14 10.06 -10.81
C THR A 113 -2.06 9.08 -10.37
N ARG A 114 -2.26 7.81 -10.69
CA ARG A 114 -1.28 6.76 -10.42
C ARG A 114 0.02 6.97 -11.19
N GLU A 115 -0.11 7.36 -12.45
CA GLU A 115 1.01 7.56 -13.37
C GLU A 115 1.94 8.68 -12.87
N GLU A 116 1.38 9.80 -12.42
CA GLU A 116 2.15 10.90 -11.84
C GLU A 116 2.92 10.47 -10.58
N GLY A 117 2.30 9.63 -9.76
CA GLY A 117 2.95 9.06 -8.58
C GLY A 117 4.10 8.11 -8.93
N GLU A 118 3.97 7.31 -9.99
CA GLU A 118 5.03 6.41 -10.47
C GLU A 118 6.19 7.19 -11.12
N ASP A 119 5.90 8.27 -11.82
CA ASP A 119 6.91 9.12 -12.46
C ASP A 119 7.75 9.91 -11.42
N ALA A 120 7.24 10.10 -10.21
CA ALA A 120 7.89 10.83 -9.13
C ALA A 120 8.77 9.96 -8.20
N ILE A 121 9.01 8.67 -8.54
CA ILE A 121 9.84 7.73 -7.76
C ILE A 121 11.34 8.02 -7.88
#